data_42aade873135d0e2b56739e4052c2bff
#
_entry.id   42aade873135d0e2b56739e4052c2bff
#
_cell.length_a   1.000
_cell.length_b   1.000
_cell.length_c   1.000
_cell.angle_alpha   90.00
_cell.angle_beta   90.00
_cell.angle_gamma   90.00
#
_symmetry.space_group_name_H-M   'P 1'
#
loop_
_entity.id
_entity.type
_entity.pdbx_description
1 polymer ?
#
loop_
_entity_poly.entity_id
_entity_poly.type
_entity_poly.pdbx_seq_one_letter_code
_entity_poly.pdbx_strand_id
1 'polypeptide(L)'
;VFKVWEQHLSPFIVLSEYEEGVLLRLGMYKKNLVKGINIKVPLLDYVMVTTVTKDTYHVVNVNVTTTDSKSICVGAIVEFDICDIKKYFLDVNEAQSNAHDITRGIIADYLSDCEWEEVKKKTTLTQIKNKLKPQLADMGMNIHQVMFGDITQTRVFTVFKD
;
A
#
# COMPACT_ATOMS: atom_id res chain seq x y z
N VAL A 1 12.47 2.57 -24.70
CA VAL A 1 12.90 1.25 -25.22
C VAL A 1 14.39 1.02 -24.97
N PHE A 2 15.27 2.03 -25.02
CA PHE A 2 16.72 1.86 -24.82
C PHE A 2 17.15 1.58 -23.38
N LYS A 3 16.45 2.07 -22.36
CA LYS A 3 16.83 1.86 -20.94
C LYS A 3 16.76 0.39 -20.47
N VAL A 4 15.95 -0.45 -21.10
CA VAL A 4 15.76 -1.85 -20.69
C VAL A 4 16.97 -2.71 -21.08
N TRP A 5 17.61 -2.43 -22.22
CA TRP A 5 18.77 -3.21 -22.69
C TRP A 5 20.04 -2.94 -21.90
N GLU A 6 20.28 -1.68 -21.48
CA GLU A 6 21.46 -1.32 -20.68
C GLU A 6 21.43 -1.97 -19.29
N GLN A 7 20.26 -2.16 -18.70
CA GLN A 7 20.14 -2.79 -17.38
C GLN A 7 20.50 -4.28 -17.39
N HIS A 8 20.35 -5.00 -18.51
CA HIS A 8 20.59 -6.44 -18.55
C HIS A 8 22.06 -6.80 -18.80
N LEU A 9 22.80 -6.00 -19.56
CA LEU A 9 24.18 -6.28 -19.94
C LEU A 9 25.23 -5.60 -19.06
N SER A 10 24.87 -4.54 -18.32
CA SER A 10 25.81 -3.88 -17.41
C SER A 10 26.04 -4.72 -16.14
N PRO A 11 27.32 -4.92 -15.74
CA PRO A 11 27.66 -5.55 -14.47
C PRO A 11 27.42 -4.64 -13.26
N PHE A 12 27.09 -3.36 -13.49
CA PHE A 12 26.85 -2.39 -12.45
C PHE A 12 25.41 -1.89 -12.49
N ILE A 13 24.84 -1.67 -11.31
CA ILE A 13 23.58 -0.95 -11.13
C ILE A 13 23.79 0.15 -10.09
N VAL A 14 23.31 1.35 -10.40
CA VAL A 14 23.38 2.50 -9.50
C VAL A 14 21.98 2.78 -8.97
N LEU A 15 21.82 2.73 -7.65
CA LEU A 15 20.59 3.07 -6.96
C LEU A 15 20.71 4.47 -6.37
N SER A 16 19.65 5.25 -6.53
CA SER A 16 19.53 6.59 -5.94
C SER A 16 19.41 6.49 -4.41
N GLU A 17 19.52 7.62 -3.72
CA GLU A 17 19.46 7.67 -2.25
C GLU A 17 18.11 7.22 -1.68
N TYR A 18 17.06 7.35 -2.47
CA TYR A 18 15.68 7.01 -2.13
C TYR A 18 15.24 5.65 -2.68
N GLU A 19 16.15 4.89 -3.30
CA GLU A 19 15.87 3.59 -3.89
C GLU A 19 16.56 2.46 -3.14
N GLU A 20 15.86 1.37 -2.97
CA GLU A 20 16.40 0.09 -2.54
C GLU A 20 15.90 -1.03 -3.45
N GLY A 21 16.55 -2.17 -3.39
CA GLY A 21 16.17 -3.29 -4.22
C GLY A 21 16.57 -4.64 -3.65
N VAL A 22 16.13 -5.68 -4.34
CA VAL A 22 16.55 -7.05 -4.10
C VAL A 22 17.24 -7.62 -5.32
N LEU A 23 18.30 -8.37 -5.10
CA LEU A 23 19.01 -9.10 -6.13
C LEU A 23 18.64 -10.59 -6.04
N LEU A 24 18.10 -11.08 -7.13
CA LEU A 24 17.82 -12.51 -7.31
C LEU A 24 18.85 -13.10 -8.27
N ARG A 25 19.47 -14.21 -7.89
CA ARG A 25 20.36 -14.98 -8.76
C ARG A 25 19.70 -16.28 -9.15
N LEU A 26 19.51 -16.49 -10.44
CA LEU A 26 18.78 -17.67 -10.96
C LEU A 26 17.42 -17.87 -10.26
N GLY A 27 16.71 -16.77 -9.98
CA GLY A 27 15.41 -16.78 -9.31
C GLY A 27 15.45 -16.88 -7.78
N MET A 28 16.63 -17.11 -7.17
CA MET A 28 16.79 -17.20 -5.72
C MET A 28 17.25 -15.86 -5.11
N TYR A 29 16.67 -15.48 -3.98
CA TYR A 29 17.13 -14.32 -3.23
C TYR A 29 18.60 -14.43 -2.84
N LYS A 30 19.36 -13.38 -3.15
CA LYS A 30 20.79 -13.31 -2.82
C LYS A 30 21.11 -12.27 -1.76
N LYS A 31 20.66 -11.03 -1.98
CA LYS A 31 20.91 -9.91 -1.06
C LYS A 31 19.99 -8.72 -1.34
N ASN A 32 19.88 -7.84 -0.35
CA ASN A 32 19.32 -6.51 -0.56
C ASN A 32 20.37 -5.62 -1.25
N LEU A 33 19.89 -4.72 -2.10
CA LEU A 33 20.68 -3.67 -2.74
C LEU A 33 20.35 -2.33 -2.07
N VAL A 34 21.38 -1.65 -1.63
CA VAL A 34 21.27 -0.32 -1.02
C VAL A 34 21.76 0.75 -1.99
N LYS A 35 21.47 2.01 -1.66
CA LYS A 35 21.92 3.19 -2.41
C LYS A 35 23.39 3.13 -2.82
N GLY A 36 23.69 3.68 -3.99
CA GLY A 36 25.02 3.71 -4.58
C GLY A 36 25.26 2.62 -5.62
N ILE A 37 26.53 2.33 -5.88
CA ILE A 37 26.95 1.37 -6.91
C ILE A 37 26.87 -0.05 -6.37
N ASN A 38 26.10 -0.90 -7.05
CA ASN A 38 25.99 -2.32 -6.76
C ASN A 38 26.48 -3.14 -7.95
N ILE A 39 27.07 -4.30 -7.66
CA ILE A 39 27.57 -5.21 -8.67
C ILE A 39 26.59 -6.38 -8.84
N LYS A 40 26.26 -6.69 -10.08
CA LYS A 40 25.45 -7.86 -10.47
C LYS A 40 26.16 -8.63 -11.59
N VAL A 41 25.81 -9.90 -11.73
CA VAL A 41 26.31 -10.74 -12.83
C VAL A 41 25.28 -10.67 -13.97
N PRO A 42 25.66 -10.11 -15.14
CA PRO A 42 24.76 -10.07 -16.29
C PRO A 42 24.24 -11.47 -16.63
N LEU A 43 22.99 -11.56 -17.08
CA LEU A 43 22.27 -12.78 -17.46
C LEU A 43 21.87 -13.73 -16.30
N LEU A 44 22.58 -13.71 -15.16
CA LEU A 44 22.27 -14.56 -14.01
C LEU A 44 21.49 -13.83 -12.93
N ASP A 45 21.71 -12.52 -12.78
CA ASP A 45 21.13 -11.70 -11.73
C ASP A 45 19.96 -10.87 -12.27
N TYR A 46 18.84 -11.01 -11.59
CA TYR A 46 17.65 -10.17 -11.77
C TYR A 46 17.53 -9.21 -10.58
N VAL A 47 17.23 -7.94 -10.85
CA VAL A 47 17.15 -6.90 -9.83
C VAL A 47 15.76 -6.27 -9.86
N MET A 48 15.12 -6.20 -8.69
CA MET A 48 13.89 -5.47 -8.46
C MET A 48 14.20 -4.26 -7.59
N VAL A 49 13.77 -3.07 -8.03
CA VAL A 49 14.04 -1.80 -7.35
C VAL A 49 12.75 -1.05 -7.12
N THR A 50 12.63 -0.42 -5.98
CA THR A 50 11.52 0.48 -5.66
C THR A 50 11.99 1.65 -4.80
N THR A 51 11.18 2.70 -4.74
CA THR A 51 11.37 3.85 -3.86
C THR A 51 10.95 3.48 -2.43
N VAL A 52 11.81 3.75 -1.45
CA VAL A 52 11.56 3.43 -0.03
C VAL A 52 11.19 4.66 0.82
N THR A 53 11.18 5.85 0.19
CA THR A 53 10.71 7.07 0.86
C THR A 53 9.20 7.05 1.05
N LYS A 54 8.73 7.96 1.90
CA LYS A 54 7.30 8.12 2.14
C LYS A 54 6.53 8.36 0.86
N ASP A 55 5.46 7.60 0.70
CA ASP A 55 4.52 7.69 -0.41
C ASP A 55 3.09 7.59 0.11
N THR A 56 2.11 7.86 -0.73
CA THR A 56 0.69 7.78 -0.39
C THR A 56 -0.07 6.94 -1.39
N TYR A 57 -1.02 6.15 -0.89
CA TYR A 57 -2.03 5.55 -1.76
C TYR A 57 -3.44 5.94 -1.34
N HIS A 58 -4.32 5.98 -2.33
CA HIS A 58 -5.71 6.40 -2.17
C HIS A 58 -6.64 5.19 -2.21
N VAL A 59 -7.44 5.04 -1.17
CA VAL A 59 -8.55 4.09 -1.15
C VAL A 59 -9.83 4.86 -1.43
N VAL A 60 -10.42 4.62 -2.59
CA VAL A 60 -11.60 5.35 -3.05
C VAL A 60 -12.86 4.50 -2.98
N ASN A 61 -14.01 5.16 -2.83
CA ASN A 61 -15.33 4.55 -2.94
C ASN A 61 -15.58 3.36 -1.99
N VAL A 62 -15.22 3.50 -0.73
CA VAL A 62 -15.61 2.52 0.31
C VAL A 62 -17.05 2.84 0.71
N ASN A 63 -17.99 2.04 0.20
CA ASN A 63 -19.40 2.17 0.53
C ASN A 63 -19.72 1.29 1.74
N VAL A 64 -20.25 1.89 2.79
CA VAL A 64 -20.54 1.22 4.06
C VAL A 64 -21.90 1.70 4.58
N THR A 65 -22.62 0.82 5.27
CA THR A 65 -23.80 1.18 6.04
C THR A 65 -23.44 1.12 7.52
N THR A 66 -23.61 2.24 8.21
CA THR A 66 -23.33 2.38 9.65
C THR A 66 -24.41 1.71 10.49
N THR A 67 -24.16 1.52 11.80
CA THR A 67 -25.11 0.91 12.75
C THR A 67 -26.42 1.66 12.83
N ASP A 68 -26.40 2.99 12.63
CA ASP A 68 -27.59 3.85 12.55
C ASP A 68 -28.25 3.86 11.16
N SER A 69 -27.99 2.83 10.33
CA SER A 69 -28.58 2.62 9.00
C SER A 69 -28.36 3.75 8.01
N LYS A 70 -27.27 4.50 8.15
CA LYS A 70 -26.87 5.52 7.18
C LYS A 70 -25.87 4.93 6.18
N SER A 71 -26.17 5.04 4.90
CA SER A 71 -25.24 4.66 3.84
C SER A 71 -24.24 5.80 3.61
N ILE A 72 -22.95 5.48 3.71
CA ILE A 72 -21.86 6.42 3.54
C ILE A 72 -20.88 5.94 2.47
N CYS A 73 -20.28 6.87 1.77
CA CYS A 73 -19.15 6.61 0.88
C CYS A 73 -17.93 7.35 1.44
N VAL A 74 -16.85 6.61 1.65
CA VAL A 74 -15.63 7.14 2.26
C VAL A 74 -14.44 6.92 1.33
N GLY A 75 -13.63 7.96 1.16
CA GLY A 75 -12.30 7.87 0.59
C GLY A 75 -11.24 8.04 1.68
N ALA A 76 -10.18 7.27 1.63
CA ALA A 76 -9.07 7.36 2.57
C ALA A 76 -7.74 7.53 1.85
N ILE A 77 -6.81 8.22 2.51
CA ILE A 77 -5.43 8.40 2.07
C ILE A 77 -4.54 7.80 3.14
N VAL A 78 -3.64 6.91 2.73
CA VAL A 78 -2.69 6.26 3.63
C VAL A 78 -1.28 6.66 3.25
N GLU A 79 -0.56 7.27 4.19
CA GLU A 79 0.87 7.57 4.06
C GLU A 79 1.68 6.41 4.63
N PHE A 80 2.61 5.90 3.83
CA PHE A 80 3.43 4.74 4.19
C PHE A 80 4.86 4.90 3.68
N ASP A 81 5.76 4.08 4.18
CA ASP A 81 7.08 3.81 3.61
C ASP A 81 7.35 2.30 3.58
N ILE A 82 8.38 1.89 2.85
CA ILE A 82 8.81 0.50 2.79
C ILE A 82 9.97 0.32 3.78
N CYS A 83 9.76 -0.53 4.79
CA CYS A 83 10.74 -0.80 5.84
C CYS A 83 11.47 -2.14 5.64
N ASP A 84 10.88 -3.10 4.92
CA ASP A 84 11.51 -4.37 4.57
C ASP A 84 11.29 -4.70 3.10
N ILE A 85 12.29 -4.37 2.29
CA ILE A 85 12.24 -4.52 0.85
C ILE A 85 12.14 -6.00 0.41
N LYS A 86 12.67 -6.94 1.21
CA LYS A 86 12.59 -8.36 0.91
C LYS A 86 11.15 -8.86 1.06
N LYS A 87 10.49 -8.54 2.17
CA LYS A 87 9.08 -8.88 2.38
C LYS A 87 8.20 -8.26 1.29
N TYR A 88 8.44 -6.99 0.99
CA TYR A 88 7.66 -6.25 -0.01
C TYR A 88 7.68 -6.90 -1.40
N PHE A 89 8.82 -7.43 -1.85
CA PHE A 89 8.94 -8.01 -3.18
C PHE A 89 8.76 -9.53 -3.25
N LEU A 90 9.08 -10.25 -2.17
CA LEU A 90 9.21 -11.72 -2.26
C LEU A 90 8.18 -12.48 -1.44
N ASP A 91 7.74 -11.92 -0.31
CA ASP A 91 6.82 -12.64 0.58
C ASP A 91 5.35 -12.38 0.18
N VAL A 92 5.09 -11.29 -0.53
CA VAL A 92 3.74 -10.91 -0.96
C VAL A 92 3.75 -10.59 -2.46
N ASN A 93 2.81 -11.17 -3.19
CA ASN A 93 2.60 -10.79 -4.59
C ASN A 93 1.87 -9.45 -4.64
N GLU A 94 2.42 -8.48 -5.39
CA GLU A 94 1.81 -7.14 -5.54
C GLU A 94 1.45 -6.49 -4.19
N ALA A 95 2.44 -6.33 -3.30
CA ALA A 95 2.23 -5.85 -1.94
C ALA A 95 1.42 -4.54 -1.88
N GLN A 96 1.61 -3.62 -2.81
CA GLN A 96 0.86 -2.36 -2.85
C GLN A 96 -0.63 -2.57 -3.17
N SER A 97 -0.97 -3.47 -4.11
CA SER A 97 -2.35 -3.81 -4.44
C SER A 97 -3.05 -4.49 -3.26
N ASN A 98 -2.36 -5.45 -2.65
CA ASN A 98 -2.88 -6.14 -1.46
C ASN A 98 -3.06 -5.19 -0.27
N ALA A 99 -2.14 -4.25 -0.06
CA ALA A 99 -2.25 -3.22 0.97
C ALA A 99 -3.49 -2.35 0.76
N HIS A 100 -3.79 -2.00 -0.50
CA HIS A 100 -4.99 -1.26 -0.86
C HIS A 100 -6.27 -2.03 -0.51
N ASP A 101 -6.34 -3.32 -0.88
CA ASP A 101 -7.52 -4.15 -0.63
C ASP A 101 -7.73 -4.44 0.86
N ILE A 102 -6.67 -4.71 1.60
CA ILE A 102 -6.71 -4.88 3.07
C ILE A 102 -7.19 -3.60 3.74
N THR A 103 -6.66 -2.46 3.32
CA THR A 103 -7.06 -1.16 3.87
C THR A 103 -8.54 -0.90 3.63
N ARG A 104 -9.02 -1.18 2.42
CA ARG A 104 -10.43 -1.06 2.07
C ARG A 104 -11.30 -1.95 2.95
N GLY A 105 -10.89 -3.21 3.14
CA GLY A 105 -11.60 -4.16 4.00
C GLY A 105 -11.68 -3.71 5.45
N ILE A 106 -10.55 -3.28 6.04
CA ILE A 106 -10.50 -2.82 7.44
C ILE A 106 -11.32 -1.54 7.65
N ILE A 107 -11.29 -0.60 6.69
CA ILE A 107 -12.11 0.61 6.76
C ILE A 107 -13.59 0.24 6.72
N ALA A 108 -14.00 -0.64 5.79
CA ALA A 108 -15.38 -1.06 5.66
C ALA A 108 -15.89 -1.79 6.93
N ASP A 109 -15.10 -2.73 7.43
CA ASP A 109 -15.39 -3.50 8.64
C ASP A 109 -15.54 -2.58 9.86
N TYR A 110 -14.54 -1.70 10.08
CA TYR A 110 -14.56 -0.79 11.22
C TYR A 110 -15.73 0.21 11.17
N LEU A 111 -16.02 0.77 10.00
CA LEU A 111 -17.06 1.79 9.85
C LEU A 111 -18.49 1.18 9.91
N SER A 112 -18.65 -0.10 9.57
CA SER A 112 -19.92 -0.79 9.71
C SER A 112 -20.38 -0.94 11.17
N ASP A 113 -19.40 -0.98 12.09
CA ASP A 113 -19.63 -1.08 13.54
C ASP A 113 -19.77 0.29 14.23
N CYS A 114 -19.58 1.40 13.49
CA CYS A 114 -19.64 2.75 14.03
C CYS A 114 -20.99 3.44 13.75
N GLU A 115 -21.35 4.40 14.60
CA GLU A 115 -22.38 5.38 14.30
C GLU A 115 -21.84 6.52 13.43
N TRP A 116 -22.68 7.18 12.66
CA TRP A 116 -22.28 8.29 11.77
C TRP A 116 -21.47 9.39 12.46
N GLU A 117 -21.87 9.76 13.69
CA GLU A 117 -21.15 10.80 14.46
C GLU A 117 -19.76 10.34 14.92
N GLU A 118 -19.52 9.04 15.02
CA GLU A 118 -18.23 8.47 15.40
C GLU A 118 -17.27 8.42 14.22
N VAL A 119 -17.78 8.24 13.01
CA VAL A 119 -16.97 8.21 11.77
C VAL A 119 -16.10 9.46 11.64
N LYS A 120 -16.62 10.61 12.04
CA LYS A 120 -15.92 11.91 11.96
C LYS A 120 -14.88 12.15 13.05
N LYS A 121 -14.82 11.31 14.08
CA LYS A 121 -13.88 11.50 15.20
C LYS A 121 -12.46 11.10 14.80
N LYS A 122 -11.48 11.84 15.27
CA LYS A 122 -10.04 11.48 15.08
C LYS A 122 -9.67 10.12 15.70
N THR A 123 -10.40 9.69 16.72
CA THR A 123 -10.21 8.39 17.36
C THR A 123 -10.43 7.23 16.39
N THR A 124 -11.40 7.35 15.48
CA THR A 124 -11.70 6.37 14.43
C THR A 124 -10.51 6.13 13.52
N LEU A 125 -9.85 7.19 13.05
CA LEU A 125 -8.64 7.09 12.23
C LEU A 125 -7.48 6.41 12.97
N THR A 126 -7.34 6.71 14.26
CA THR A 126 -6.31 6.07 15.09
C THR A 126 -6.56 4.58 15.26
N GLN A 127 -7.81 4.16 15.46
CA GLN A 127 -8.18 2.75 15.57
C GLN A 127 -7.97 2.00 14.25
N ILE A 128 -8.38 2.59 13.13
CA ILE A 128 -8.12 2.03 11.79
C ILE A 128 -6.63 1.87 11.55
N LYS A 129 -5.81 2.90 11.85
CA LYS A 129 -4.35 2.82 11.75
C LYS A 129 -3.78 1.68 12.59
N ASN A 130 -4.24 1.53 13.83
CA ASN A 130 -3.76 0.48 14.74
C ASN A 130 -4.11 -0.93 14.23
N LYS A 131 -5.27 -1.11 13.59
CA LYS A 131 -5.65 -2.38 12.96
C LYS A 131 -4.85 -2.66 11.68
N LEU A 132 -4.53 -1.63 10.90
CA LEU A 132 -3.77 -1.74 9.66
C LEU A 132 -2.28 -2.03 9.89
N LYS A 133 -1.69 -1.40 10.90
CA LYS A 133 -0.25 -1.43 11.16
C LYS A 133 0.35 -2.84 11.17
N PRO A 134 -0.18 -3.84 11.91
CA PRO A 134 0.39 -5.18 11.92
C PRO A 134 0.29 -5.86 10.55
N GLN A 135 -0.83 -5.72 9.84
CA GLN A 135 -1.04 -6.40 8.56
C GLN A 135 -0.12 -5.87 7.46
N LEU A 136 0.10 -4.54 7.41
CA LEU A 136 1.03 -3.96 6.45
C LEU A 136 2.50 -4.18 6.83
N ALA A 137 2.82 -4.28 8.13
CA ALA A 137 4.16 -4.63 8.59
C ALA A 137 4.57 -6.04 8.14
N ASP A 138 3.64 -6.98 8.05
CA ASP A 138 3.90 -8.32 7.52
C ASP A 138 4.26 -8.30 6.03
N MET A 139 3.85 -7.25 5.31
CA MET A 139 4.21 -7.01 3.90
C MET A 139 5.45 -6.13 3.73
N GLY A 140 6.14 -5.77 4.81
CA GLY A 140 7.31 -4.89 4.77
C GLY A 140 6.98 -3.40 4.62
N MET A 141 5.75 -3.00 4.90
CA MET A 141 5.28 -1.61 4.82
C MET A 141 5.01 -1.06 6.22
N ASN A 142 5.37 0.20 6.44
CA ASN A 142 5.13 0.89 7.71
C ASN A 142 4.20 2.08 7.47
N ILE A 143 3.13 2.20 8.26
CA ILE A 143 2.11 3.25 8.13
C ILE A 143 2.45 4.43 9.02
N HIS A 144 2.55 5.61 8.43
CA HIS A 144 2.74 6.87 9.15
C HIS A 144 1.41 7.50 9.54
N GLN A 145 0.50 7.62 8.59
CA GLN A 145 -0.77 8.29 8.81
C GLN A 145 -1.89 7.69 7.95
N VAL A 146 -3.11 7.72 8.50
CA VAL A 146 -4.35 7.44 7.79
C VAL A 146 -5.22 8.68 7.90
N MET A 147 -5.77 9.13 6.77
CA MET A 147 -6.65 10.31 6.70
C MET A 147 -7.87 9.96 5.88
N PHE A 148 -9.03 10.51 6.23
CA PHE A 148 -10.17 10.52 5.31
C PHE A 148 -10.01 11.67 4.34
N GLY A 149 -10.10 11.38 3.04
CA GLY A 149 -10.14 12.40 1.99
C GLY A 149 -11.55 12.97 1.86
N ASP A 150 -12.48 12.10 1.52
CA ASP A 150 -13.89 12.45 1.31
C ASP A 150 -14.79 11.55 2.15
N ILE A 151 -15.79 12.15 2.80
CA ILE A 151 -16.85 11.44 3.50
C ILE A 151 -18.18 12.02 3.03
N THR A 152 -18.96 11.20 2.34
CA THR A 152 -20.28 11.61 1.84
C THR A 152 -21.35 10.65 2.32
N GLN A 153 -22.48 11.20 2.75
CA GLN A 153 -23.66 10.40 3.04
C GLN A 153 -24.47 10.24 1.74
N THR A 154 -24.69 9.00 1.33
CA THR A 154 -25.52 8.67 0.17
C THR A 154 -26.96 8.42 0.61
N ARG A 155 -27.91 9.01 -0.13
CA ARG A 155 -29.33 8.68 0.04
C ARG A 155 -29.78 7.85 -1.15
N VAL A 156 -30.25 6.64 -0.89
CA VAL A 156 -30.85 5.81 -1.92
C VAL A 156 -32.32 6.17 -2.02
N PHE A 157 -32.75 6.69 -3.16
CA PHE A 157 -34.17 6.88 -3.46
C PHE A 157 -34.64 5.69 -4.30
N THR A 158 -35.55 4.88 -3.77
CA THR A 158 -36.21 3.84 -4.55
C THR A 158 -37.39 4.51 -5.28
N VAL A 159 -37.26 4.67 -6.58
CA VAL A 159 -38.39 5.11 -7.42
C VAL A 159 -39.19 3.86 -7.77
N PHE A 160 -40.30 3.66 -7.06
CA PHE A 160 -41.27 2.66 -7.49
C PHE A 160 -41.97 3.20 -8.74
N LYS A 161 -41.84 2.43 -9.82
CA LYS A 161 -42.62 2.65 -11.05
C LYS A 161 -43.84 1.76 -10.91
N ASP A 162 -45.01 2.37 -10.58
CA ASP A 162 -46.31 1.71 -10.67
C ASP A 162 -46.62 1.30 -12.11
#